data_f5887d721f17282f972476cbbd07d782
#
_entry.id   f5887d721f17282f972476cbbd07d782
#
_cell.length_a   1.000
_cell.length_b   1.000
_cell.length_c   1.000
_cell.angle_alpha   90.00
_cell.angle_beta   90.00
_cell.angle_gamma   90.00
#
_symmetry.space_group_name_H-M   'P 1'
#
loop_
_entity.id
_entity.type
_entity.pdbx_description
1 polymer ?
#
loop_
_entity_poly.entity_id
_entity_poly.type
_entity_poly.pdbx_seq_one_letter_code
_entity_poly.pdbx_strand_id
1 'polypeptide(L)'
;MTFPGKFSEQLLRDQLEHISLSFLVDDLVVRRGGVGGNIAPPMGQLGGSPVLVAAPGPDCDEYRRWLEGSGVDCGAVRISQAHHTARFTCTTDETMAQLATFYPGAMSEAREISLRELFAGRGTPELVLIGADDPDAMLRHTRECREAGVPFAADPSQQLARLDGEQARELIDGARYLFTNEYEWGLLQQKTGLSEAQV
;
A
#
# COMPACT_ATOMS: atom_id res chain seq x y z
N MET A 1 12.83 -5.33 13.49
CA MET A 1 13.43 -5.50 14.82
C MET A 1 13.47 -6.99 15.13
N THR A 2 14.55 -7.46 15.73
CA THR A 2 14.71 -8.88 16.08
C THR A 2 14.71 -9.01 17.61
N PHE A 3 13.84 -9.85 18.13
CA PHE A 3 13.75 -10.17 19.55
C PHE A 3 14.47 -11.49 19.82
N PRO A 4 15.51 -11.53 20.68
CA PRO A 4 16.27 -12.74 20.98
C PRO A 4 15.54 -13.59 22.03
N GLY A 5 14.50 -14.28 21.64
CA GLY A 5 13.65 -15.13 22.46
C GLY A 5 12.34 -15.46 21.76
N LYS A 6 11.39 -16.04 22.48
CA LYS A 6 10.08 -16.41 21.95
C LYS A 6 8.98 -15.60 22.61
N PHE A 7 8.10 -15.01 21.82
CA PHE A 7 6.94 -14.28 22.35
C PHE A 7 6.06 -15.19 23.22
N SER A 8 5.91 -16.46 22.83
CA SER A 8 5.11 -17.44 23.59
C SER A 8 5.59 -17.71 25.01
N GLU A 9 6.85 -17.40 25.32
CA GLU A 9 7.43 -17.56 26.66
C GLU A 9 7.19 -16.34 27.55
N GLN A 10 6.88 -15.17 26.95
CA GLN A 10 6.66 -13.92 27.68
C GLN A 10 5.19 -13.47 27.68
N LEU A 11 4.38 -13.94 26.74
CA LEU A 11 2.96 -13.62 26.66
C LEU A 11 2.16 -14.59 27.55
N LEU A 12 1.59 -14.09 28.64
CA LEU A 12 0.72 -14.87 29.53
C LEU A 12 -0.70 -14.89 28.94
N ARG A 13 -1.15 -16.05 28.46
CA ARG A 13 -2.44 -16.23 27.78
C ARG A 13 -3.63 -15.72 28.59
N ASP A 14 -3.58 -15.95 29.89
CA ASP A 14 -4.67 -15.63 30.83
C ASP A 14 -4.65 -14.14 31.28
N GLN A 15 -3.68 -13.34 30.83
CA GLN A 15 -3.50 -11.95 31.23
C GLN A 15 -3.46 -10.98 30.02
N LEU A 16 -3.92 -11.40 28.84
CA LEU A 16 -3.89 -10.57 27.63
C LEU A 16 -4.77 -9.31 27.75
N GLU A 17 -5.80 -9.32 28.60
CA GLU A 17 -6.67 -8.15 28.81
C GLU A 17 -5.97 -6.98 29.50
N HIS A 18 -4.88 -7.25 30.22
CA HIS A 18 -4.12 -6.23 30.97
C HIS A 18 -2.64 -6.26 30.58
N ILE A 19 -2.34 -6.59 29.33
CA ILE A 19 -0.95 -6.73 28.87
C ILE A 19 -0.21 -5.39 28.97
N SER A 20 0.91 -5.41 29.69
CA SER A 20 1.91 -4.34 29.67
C SER A 20 3.28 -5.00 29.56
N LEU A 21 3.82 -5.06 28.35
CA LEU A 21 5.03 -5.82 28.06
C LEU A 21 5.92 -5.04 27.10
N SER A 22 7.23 -5.05 27.38
CA SER A 22 8.26 -4.46 26.51
C SER A 22 9.24 -5.55 26.10
N PHE A 23 9.47 -5.70 24.81
CA PHE A 23 10.49 -6.59 24.28
C PHE A 23 11.78 -5.82 24.07
N LEU A 24 12.87 -6.29 24.71
CA LEU A 24 14.21 -5.80 24.41
C LEU A 24 14.65 -6.46 23.09
N VAL A 25 14.97 -5.63 22.10
CA VAL A 25 15.37 -6.08 20.77
C VAL A 25 16.85 -5.78 20.53
N ASP A 26 17.54 -6.68 19.83
CA ASP A 26 18.98 -6.56 19.56
C ASP A 26 19.27 -5.74 18.31
N ASP A 27 18.31 -5.67 17.37
CA ASP A 27 18.51 -5.02 16.08
C ASP A 27 17.32 -4.17 15.66
N LEU A 28 17.63 -3.02 15.06
CA LEU A 28 16.65 -2.11 14.46
C LEU A 28 17.05 -1.83 13.01
N VAL A 29 16.30 -2.38 12.08
CA VAL A 29 16.46 -2.07 10.66
C VAL A 29 15.33 -1.15 10.22
N VAL A 30 15.68 0.04 9.71
CA VAL A 30 14.76 0.97 9.08
C VAL A 30 14.88 0.86 7.57
N ARG A 31 13.77 0.62 6.89
CA ARG A 31 13.73 0.47 5.43
C ARG A 31 12.70 1.43 4.84
N ARG A 32 12.98 1.89 3.63
CA ARG A 32 11.98 2.53 2.78
C ARG A 32 10.98 1.47 2.35
N GLY A 33 9.70 1.84 2.20
CA GLY A 33 8.63 0.90 1.86
C GLY A 33 7.44 1.59 1.21
N GLY A 34 6.34 0.86 1.14
CA GLY A 34 5.13 1.23 0.41
C GLY A 34 5.10 0.66 -0.99
N VAL A 35 3.92 0.21 -1.45
CA VAL A 35 3.76 -0.50 -2.73
C VAL A 35 4.30 0.36 -3.90
N GLY A 36 3.81 1.58 -4.06
CA GLY A 36 4.28 2.49 -5.11
C GLY A 36 5.77 2.83 -4.98
N GLY A 37 6.26 3.05 -3.74
CA GLY A 37 7.65 3.34 -3.46
C GLY A 37 8.61 2.17 -3.74
N ASN A 38 8.12 0.95 -3.74
CA ASN A 38 8.90 -0.25 -4.09
C ASN A 38 8.88 -0.56 -5.60
N ILE A 39 7.80 -0.18 -6.31
CA ILE A 39 7.61 -0.49 -7.74
C ILE A 39 8.19 0.60 -8.63
N ALA A 40 7.97 1.88 -8.30
CA ALA A 40 8.38 2.98 -9.16
C ALA A 40 9.91 3.08 -9.39
N PRO A 41 10.80 2.92 -8.39
CA PRO A 41 12.24 3.01 -8.62
C PRO A 41 12.81 2.00 -9.63
N PRO A 42 12.51 0.69 -9.54
CA PRO A 42 12.92 -0.26 -10.57
C PRO A 42 12.42 0.11 -11.98
N MET A 43 11.19 0.63 -12.10
CA MET A 43 10.67 1.10 -13.38
C MET A 43 11.50 2.28 -13.94
N GLY A 44 11.83 3.27 -13.10
CA GLY A 44 12.70 4.37 -13.49
C GLY A 44 14.09 3.91 -13.91
N GLN A 45 14.70 3.00 -13.17
CA GLN A 45 16.01 2.42 -13.48
C GLN A 45 16.03 1.61 -14.79
N LEU A 46 14.90 1.01 -15.16
CA LEU A 46 14.72 0.30 -16.43
C LEU A 46 14.39 1.23 -17.62
N GLY A 47 14.40 2.53 -17.41
CA GLY A 47 14.14 3.53 -18.45
C GLY A 47 12.67 3.92 -18.63
N GLY A 48 11.80 3.50 -17.72
CA GLY A 48 10.42 3.98 -17.64
C GLY A 48 10.34 5.40 -17.07
N SER A 49 9.16 5.99 -17.13
CA SER A 49 8.88 7.32 -16.58
C SER A 49 7.73 7.27 -15.56
N PRO A 50 7.92 6.58 -14.42
CA PRO A 50 6.87 6.43 -13.43
C PRO A 50 6.57 7.74 -12.71
N VAL A 51 5.30 8.05 -12.57
CA VAL A 51 4.78 9.13 -11.73
C VAL A 51 4.22 8.51 -10.46
N LEU A 52 4.75 8.89 -9.31
CA LEU A 52 4.25 8.42 -8.03
C LEU A 52 3.10 9.29 -7.54
N VAL A 53 1.95 8.64 -7.31
CA VAL A 53 0.78 9.25 -6.66
C VAL A 53 0.67 8.67 -5.26
N ALA A 54 0.85 9.49 -4.25
CA ALA A 54 0.84 9.07 -2.84
C ALA A 54 0.64 10.28 -1.91
N ALA A 55 0.26 10.02 -0.68
CA ALA A 55 0.13 11.02 0.37
C ALA A 55 1.04 10.67 1.58
N PRO A 56 2.31 11.03 1.57
CA PRO A 56 3.18 10.95 2.74
C PRO A 56 3.05 12.19 3.64
N GLY A 57 3.62 12.09 4.84
CA GLY A 57 3.81 13.22 5.76
C GLY A 57 5.07 14.05 5.47
N PRO A 58 5.32 15.11 6.28
CA PRO A 58 6.48 15.98 6.11
C PRO A 58 7.82 15.29 6.38
N ASP A 59 7.79 14.11 6.99
CA ASP A 59 8.95 13.27 7.28
C ASP A 59 9.44 12.44 6.09
N CYS A 60 8.92 12.69 4.86
CA CYS A 60 9.28 11.92 3.66
C CYS A 60 10.42 12.52 2.81
N ASP A 61 10.99 13.67 3.15
CA ASP A 61 11.91 14.43 2.28
C ASP A 61 13.15 13.61 1.83
N GLU A 62 13.74 12.84 2.71
CA GLU A 62 14.89 11.99 2.35
C GLU A 62 14.45 10.88 1.39
N TYR A 63 13.30 10.27 1.65
CA TYR A 63 12.76 9.22 0.81
C TYR A 63 12.38 9.76 -0.58
N ARG A 64 11.74 10.93 -0.65
CA ARG A 64 11.38 11.59 -1.92
C ARG A 64 12.61 11.86 -2.78
N ARG A 65 13.66 12.45 -2.20
CA ARG A 65 14.92 12.69 -2.92
C ARG A 65 15.55 11.41 -3.48
N TRP A 66 15.45 10.32 -2.74
CA TRP A 66 15.94 9.03 -3.21
C TRP A 66 15.10 8.48 -4.38
N LEU A 67 13.77 8.62 -4.33
CA LEU A 67 12.85 8.26 -5.41
C LEU A 67 13.16 9.06 -6.68
N GLU A 68 13.28 10.38 -6.57
CA GLU A 68 13.63 11.26 -7.66
C GLU A 68 14.99 10.91 -8.27
N GLY A 69 15.99 10.59 -7.45
CA GLY A 69 17.29 10.10 -7.88
C GLY A 69 17.25 8.73 -8.57
N SER A 70 16.16 7.98 -8.40
CA SER A 70 15.91 6.70 -9.08
C SER A 70 15.04 6.84 -10.35
N GLY A 71 14.78 8.06 -10.80
CA GLY A 71 14.01 8.33 -12.02
C GLY A 71 12.49 8.35 -11.82
N VAL A 72 12.02 8.52 -10.59
CA VAL A 72 10.59 8.62 -10.26
C VAL A 72 10.16 10.09 -10.23
N ASP A 73 9.12 10.44 -10.97
CA ASP A 73 8.49 11.75 -10.85
C ASP A 73 7.59 11.79 -9.59
N CYS A 74 8.01 12.56 -8.59
CA CYS A 74 7.27 12.79 -7.35
C CYS A 74 6.40 14.05 -7.37
N GLY A 75 6.20 14.68 -8.52
CA GLY A 75 5.41 15.92 -8.65
C GLY A 75 3.89 15.75 -8.43
N ALA A 76 3.40 14.52 -8.31
CA ALA A 76 2.02 14.21 -7.95
C ALA A 76 1.88 13.72 -6.49
N VAL A 77 2.96 13.78 -5.70
CA VAL A 77 2.94 13.43 -4.27
C VAL A 77 2.36 14.59 -3.47
N ARG A 78 1.31 14.30 -2.69
CA ARG A 78 0.65 15.25 -1.79
C ARG A 78 1.25 15.16 -0.39
N ILE A 79 1.98 16.17 0.05
CA ILE A 79 2.56 16.19 1.40
C ILE A 79 1.51 16.63 2.41
N SER A 80 1.18 15.76 3.35
CA SER A 80 0.29 16.06 4.47
C SER A 80 0.87 17.16 5.37
N GLN A 81 0.00 18.02 5.87
CA GLN A 81 0.36 19.04 6.88
C GLN A 81 -0.08 18.60 8.30
N ALA A 82 -0.83 17.51 8.41
CA ALA A 82 -1.47 17.08 9.65
C ALA A 82 -0.91 15.74 10.18
N HIS A 83 -0.43 14.87 9.31
CA HIS A 83 -0.07 13.51 9.66
C HIS A 83 1.35 13.15 9.21
N HIS A 84 2.01 12.28 9.98
CA HIS A 84 3.26 11.65 9.57
C HIS A 84 3.02 10.62 8.45
N THR A 85 4.08 10.30 7.73
CA THR A 85 4.07 9.22 6.73
C THR A 85 3.63 7.89 7.35
N ALA A 86 2.86 7.09 6.59
CA ALA A 86 2.47 5.74 6.99
C ALA A 86 3.68 4.91 7.42
N ARG A 87 3.52 4.11 8.48
CA ARG A 87 4.63 3.35 9.07
C ARG A 87 4.20 1.95 9.47
N PHE A 88 4.92 0.96 8.98
CA PHE A 88 4.81 -0.42 9.42
C PHE A 88 5.95 -0.74 10.38
N THR A 89 5.62 -1.23 11.55
CA THR A 89 6.60 -1.68 12.54
C THR A 89 6.38 -3.15 12.82
N CYS A 90 7.43 -3.95 12.75
CA CYS A 90 7.38 -5.38 13.00
C CYS A 90 8.53 -5.81 13.90
N THR A 91 8.22 -6.60 14.91
CA THR A 91 9.20 -7.32 15.73
C THR A 91 9.04 -8.81 15.48
N THR A 92 10.12 -9.49 15.15
CA THR A 92 10.17 -10.92 14.84
C THR A 92 10.97 -11.64 15.93
N ASP A 93 10.46 -12.73 16.43
CA ASP A 93 11.13 -13.57 17.43
C ASP A 93 11.96 -14.70 16.78
N GLU A 94 12.65 -15.51 17.59
CA GLU A 94 13.48 -16.62 17.13
C GLU A 94 12.72 -17.69 16.34
N THR A 95 11.40 -17.80 16.55
CA THR A 95 10.55 -18.78 15.85
C THR A 95 9.91 -18.19 14.57
N MET A 96 10.30 -16.98 14.17
CA MET A 96 9.72 -16.22 13.06
C MET A 96 8.28 -15.75 13.32
N ALA A 97 7.78 -15.83 14.55
CA ALA A 97 6.52 -15.21 14.95
C ALA A 97 6.68 -13.67 14.92
N GLN A 98 5.62 -12.97 14.54
CA GLN A 98 5.67 -11.54 14.31
C GLN A 98 4.61 -10.79 15.12
N LEU A 99 5.03 -9.72 15.78
CA LEU A 99 4.15 -8.69 16.32
C LEU A 99 4.30 -7.44 15.46
N ALA A 100 3.23 -7.09 14.76
CA ALA A 100 3.25 -5.99 13.82
C ALA A 100 2.18 -4.94 14.13
N THR A 101 2.53 -3.68 13.85
CA THR A 101 1.61 -2.55 13.91
C THR A 101 1.73 -1.73 12.63
N PHE A 102 0.61 -1.21 12.14
CA PHE A 102 0.57 -0.32 11.00
C PHE A 102 -0.11 0.99 11.39
N TYR A 103 0.63 2.08 11.22
CA TYR A 103 0.12 3.44 11.34
C TYR A 103 -0.16 3.97 9.92
N PRO A 104 -1.42 4.19 9.52
CA PRO A 104 -1.75 4.67 8.17
C PRO A 104 -1.38 6.14 7.95
N GLY A 105 -1.46 6.97 9.00
CA GLY A 105 -1.07 8.39 8.96
C GLY A 105 -1.63 9.13 7.74
N ALA A 106 -0.74 9.83 7.05
CA ALA A 106 -1.05 10.64 5.88
C ALA A 106 -1.63 9.84 4.69
N MET A 107 -1.46 8.51 4.65
CA MET A 107 -1.99 7.66 3.58
C MET A 107 -3.51 7.88 3.36
N SER A 108 -4.27 8.19 4.41
CA SER A 108 -5.69 8.48 4.31
C SER A 108 -6.02 9.71 3.44
N GLU A 109 -5.07 10.63 3.23
CA GLU A 109 -5.26 11.80 2.37
C GLU A 109 -5.08 11.47 0.87
N ALA A 110 -4.67 10.26 0.52
CA ALA A 110 -4.60 9.82 -0.89
C ALA A 110 -5.97 9.90 -1.57
N ARG A 111 -7.06 9.74 -0.82
CA ARG A 111 -8.45 9.92 -1.31
C ARG A 111 -8.76 11.33 -1.82
N GLU A 112 -7.95 12.32 -1.45
CA GLU A 112 -8.11 13.71 -1.90
C GLU A 112 -7.38 13.99 -3.21
N ILE A 113 -6.52 13.08 -3.68
CA ILE A 113 -5.80 13.22 -4.95
C ILE A 113 -6.74 12.81 -6.09
N SER A 114 -6.89 13.70 -7.08
CA SER A 114 -7.69 13.45 -8.29
C SER A 114 -6.78 13.02 -9.44
N LEU A 115 -6.96 11.80 -9.93
CA LEU A 115 -6.28 11.36 -11.16
C LEU A 115 -6.81 12.13 -12.37
N ARG A 116 -8.08 12.51 -12.39
CA ARG A 116 -8.66 13.32 -13.46
C ARG A 116 -7.91 14.65 -13.63
N GLU A 117 -7.63 15.35 -12.54
CA GLU A 117 -6.84 16.59 -12.57
C GLU A 117 -5.41 16.34 -13.00
N LEU A 118 -4.80 15.25 -12.55
CA LEU A 118 -3.46 14.85 -12.96
C LEU A 118 -3.41 14.56 -14.46
N PHE A 119 -4.38 13.84 -15.03
CA PHE A 119 -4.45 13.53 -16.45
C PHE A 119 -4.63 14.82 -17.28
N ALA A 120 -5.46 15.74 -16.82
CA ALA A 120 -5.66 17.02 -17.49
C ALA A 120 -4.39 17.89 -17.52
N GLY A 121 -3.60 17.86 -16.44
CA GLY A 121 -2.40 18.69 -16.31
C GLY A 121 -1.11 18.06 -16.87
N ARG A 122 -1.02 16.72 -16.90
CA ARG A 122 0.21 15.98 -17.24
C ARG A 122 0.10 15.11 -18.48
N GLY A 123 -1.10 14.96 -19.02
CA GLY A 123 -1.41 13.99 -20.08
C GLY A 123 -1.82 12.62 -19.52
N THR A 124 -2.34 11.80 -20.42
CA THR A 124 -2.86 10.46 -20.11
C THR A 124 -1.71 9.45 -20.03
N PRO A 125 -1.56 8.71 -18.93
CA PRO A 125 -0.55 7.66 -18.83
C PRO A 125 -0.93 6.44 -19.69
N GLU A 126 0.05 5.62 -20.03
CA GLU A 126 -0.18 4.32 -20.72
C GLU A 126 -0.87 3.30 -19.83
N LEU A 127 -0.58 3.35 -18.52
CA LEU A 127 -1.13 2.44 -17.51
C LEU A 127 -1.10 3.11 -16.14
N VAL A 128 -2.12 2.91 -15.34
CA VAL A 128 -2.13 3.25 -13.90
C VAL A 128 -2.06 1.97 -13.10
N LEU A 129 -1.10 1.85 -12.17
CA LEU A 129 -1.11 0.77 -11.18
C LEU A 129 -1.77 1.30 -9.89
N ILE A 130 -2.89 0.69 -9.54
CA ILE A 130 -3.62 0.95 -8.30
C ILE A 130 -3.16 -0.11 -7.28
N GLY A 131 -2.12 0.23 -6.54
CA GLY A 131 -1.59 -0.61 -5.46
C GLY A 131 -2.33 -0.39 -4.15
N ALA A 132 -1.98 -1.20 -3.14
CA ALA A 132 -2.57 -1.08 -1.81
C ALA A 132 -2.32 0.30 -1.19
N ASP A 133 -3.40 1.03 -0.97
CA ASP A 133 -3.44 2.38 -0.41
C ASP A 133 -4.71 2.53 0.46
N ASP A 134 -5.11 3.74 0.77
CA ASP A 134 -6.40 4.03 1.36
C ASP A 134 -7.55 3.45 0.50
N PRO A 135 -8.47 2.66 1.06
CA PRO A 135 -9.52 2.02 0.28
C PRO A 135 -10.38 2.99 -0.54
N ASP A 136 -10.71 4.16 0.02
CA ASP A 136 -11.51 5.15 -0.71
C ASP A 136 -10.71 5.78 -1.85
N ALA A 137 -9.40 5.97 -1.67
CA ALA A 137 -8.50 6.40 -2.74
C ALA A 137 -8.46 5.36 -3.87
N MET A 138 -8.27 4.08 -3.52
CA MET A 138 -8.23 3.00 -4.51
C MET A 138 -9.50 2.96 -5.36
N LEU A 139 -10.67 2.99 -4.74
CA LEU A 139 -11.96 3.00 -5.43
C LEU A 139 -12.15 4.25 -6.28
N ARG A 140 -11.80 5.43 -5.75
CA ARG A 140 -11.85 6.67 -6.51
C ARG A 140 -10.96 6.63 -7.75
N HIS A 141 -9.73 6.23 -7.59
CA HIS A 141 -8.75 6.17 -8.68
C HIS A 141 -9.17 5.16 -9.76
N THR A 142 -9.73 4.02 -9.37
CA THR A 142 -10.29 3.03 -10.30
C THR A 142 -11.43 3.63 -11.12
N ARG A 143 -12.39 4.35 -10.48
CA ARG A 143 -13.47 5.04 -11.20
C ARG A 143 -12.93 6.09 -12.16
N GLU A 144 -12.01 6.93 -11.72
CA GLU A 144 -11.40 7.99 -12.54
C GLU A 144 -10.65 7.41 -13.75
N CYS A 145 -9.98 6.25 -13.61
CA CYS A 145 -9.36 5.55 -14.74
C CYS A 145 -10.40 5.06 -15.75
N ARG A 146 -11.47 4.41 -15.29
CA ARG A 146 -12.56 3.95 -16.17
C ARG A 146 -13.23 5.12 -16.91
N GLU A 147 -13.59 6.18 -16.21
CA GLU A 147 -14.21 7.37 -16.80
C GLU A 147 -13.33 8.06 -17.84
N ALA A 148 -12.02 8.04 -17.64
CA ALA A 148 -11.05 8.60 -18.57
C ALA A 148 -10.63 7.63 -19.69
N GLY A 149 -11.07 6.37 -19.65
CA GLY A 149 -10.65 5.32 -20.60
C GLY A 149 -9.15 4.97 -20.48
N VAL A 150 -8.56 5.20 -19.31
CA VAL A 150 -7.16 4.89 -19.03
C VAL A 150 -7.03 3.46 -18.53
N PRO A 151 -6.20 2.62 -19.19
CA PRO A 151 -5.94 1.27 -18.71
C PRO A 151 -5.35 1.29 -17.29
N PHE A 152 -5.80 0.36 -16.45
CA PHE A 152 -5.23 0.23 -15.11
C PHE A 152 -4.98 -1.22 -14.73
N ALA A 153 -4.06 -1.39 -13.79
CA ALA A 153 -3.78 -2.64 -13.10
C ALA A 153 -4.23 -2.50 -11.65
N ALA A 154 -4.90 -3.50 -11.12
CA ALA A 154 -5.33 -3.56 -9.73
C ALA A 154 -4.43 -4.50 -8.92
N ASP A 155 -3.90 -4.02 -7.81
CA ASP A 155 -3.13 -4.77 -6.81
C ASP A 155 -3.71 -4.46 -5.42
N PRO A 156 -4.82 -5.11 -5.04
CA PRO A 156 -5.51 -4.82 -3.79
C PRO A 156 -4.73 -5.25 -2.55
N SER A 157 -3.90 -6.28 -2.63
CA SER A 157 -3.06 -6.77 -1.54
C SER A 157 -3.87 -6.92 -0.23
N GLN A 158 -3.28 -6.58 0.92
CA GLN A 158 -3.95 -6.68 2.23
C GLN A 158 -5.21 -5.80 2.38
N GLN A 159 -5.47 -4.83 1.52
CA GLN A 159 -6.68 -4.02 1.59
C GLN A 159 -7.95 -4.81 1.26
N LEU A 160 -7.83 -5.95 0.58
CA LEU A 160 -8.95 -6.88 0.39
C LEU A 160 -9.64 -7.26 1.71
N ALA A 161 -8.90 -7.36 2.81
CA ALA A 161 -9.50 -7.67 4.10
C ALA A 161 -10.47 -6.60 4.59
N ARG A 162 -10.28 -5.33 4.17
CA ARG A 162 -11.06 -4.16 4.59
C ARG A 162 -12.21 -3.82 3.64
N LEU A 163 -12.13 -4.23 2.39
CA LEU A 163 -13.17 -4.02 1.37
C LEU A 163 -14.31 -5.02 1.57
N ASP A 164 -15.55 -4.61 1.34
CA ASP A 164 -16.66 -5.52 1.16
C ASP A 164 -16.69 -6.13 -0.25
N GLY A 165 -17.69 -6.97 -0.54
CA GLY A 165 -17.76 -7.67 -1.83
C GLY A 165 -18.05 -6.75 -3.01
N GLU A 166 -18.85 -5.68 -2.81
CA GLU A 166 -19.16 -4.69 -3.85
C GLU A 166 -17.93 -3.82 -4.14
N GLN A 167 -17.26 -3.35 -3.10
CA GLN A 167 -16.03 -2.58 -3.21
C GLN A 167 -14.91 -3.38 -3.87
N ALA A 168 -14.77 -4.67 -3.51
CA ALA A 168 -13.78 -5.54 -4.13
C ALA A 168 -14.07 -5.75 -5.63
N ARG A 169 -15.34 -5.92 -6.02
CA ARG A 169 -15.75 -5.96 -7.43
C ARG A 169 -15.44 -4.65 -8.14
N GLU A 170 -15.85 -3.52 -7.55
CA GLU A 170 -15.61 -2.20 -8.13
C GLU A 170 -14.13 -1.94 -8.39
N LEU A 171 -13.26 -2.38 -7.49
CA LEU A 171 -11.82 -2.20 -7.62
C LEU A 171 -11.22 -2.93 -8.82
N ILE A 172 -11.72 -4.13 -9.13
CA ILE A 172 -11.18 -4.96 -10.23
C ILE A 172 -11.93 -4.80 -11.54
N ASP A 173 -13.16 -4.24 -11.50
CA ASP A 173 -13.99 -4.09 -12.69
C ASP A 173 -13.32 -3.20 -13.74
N GLY A 174 -13.12 -3.76 -14.93
CA GLY A 174 -12.44 -3.09 -16.04
C GLY A 174 -10.90 -2.99 -15.89
N ALA A 175 -10.30 -3.62 -14.89
CA ALA A 175 -8.85 -3.70 -14.78
C ALA A 175 -8.28 -4.50 -15.97
N ARG A 176 -7.22 -3.98 -16.59
CA ARG A 176 -6.48 -4.68 -17.64
C ARG A 176 -5.61 -5.81 -17.08
N TYR A 177 -5.14 -5.64 -15.83
CA TYR A 177 -4.34 -6.62 -15.10
C TYR A 177 -4.79 -6.65 -13.65
N LEU A 178 -4.80 -7.85 -13.07
CA LEU A 178 -5.04 -8.07 -11.65
C LEU A 178 -3.84 -8.81 -11.06
N PHE A 179 -3.26 -8.26 -10.00
CA PHE A 179 -2.17 -8.88 -9.24
C PHE A 179 -2.69 -9.33 -7.89
N THR A 180 -2.56 -10.62 -7.61
CA THR A 180 -2.91 -11.23 -6.32
C THR A 180 -1.99 -12.39 -6.06
N ASN A 181 -1.75 -12.71 -4.78
CA ASN A 181 -1.25 -14.01 -4.39
C ASN A 181 -2.41 -15.01 -4.23
N GLU A 182 -2.10 -16.28 -3.96
CA GLU A 182 -3.11 -17.35 -3.83
C GLU A 182 -4.13 -17.06 -2.72
N TYR A 183 -3.69 -16.52 -1.59
CA TYR A 183 -4.57 -16.18 -0.47
C TYR A 183 -5.50 -15.01 -0.82
N GLU A 184 -4.97 -13.97 -1.40
CA GLU A 184 -5.72 -12.80 -1.86
C GLU A 184 -6.74 -13.18 -2.93
N TRP A 185 -6.35 -14.05 -3.86
CA TRP A 185 -7.26 -14.60 -4.87
C TRP A 185 -8.43 -15.36 -4.24
N GLY A 186 -8.15 -16.27 -3.30
CA GLY A 186 -9.20 -17.00 -2.57
C GLY A 186 -10.14 -16.06 -1.82
N LEU A 187 -9.60 -15.01 -1.17
CA LEU A 187 -10.39 -14.01 -0.46
C LEU A 187 -11.25 -13.17 -1.42
N LEU A 188 -10.69 -12.79 -2.57
CA LEU A 188 -11.41 -12.06 -3.62
C LEU A 188 -12.60 -12.88 -4.15
N GLN A 189 -12.38 -14.15 -4.47
CA GLN A 189 -13.45 -15.06 -4.90
C GLN A 189 -14.54 -15.21 -3.83
N GLN A 190 -14.16 -15.39 -2.57
CA GLN A 190 -15.11 -15.50 -1.46
C GLN A 190 -15.98 -14.24 -1.33
N LYS A 191 -15.38 -13.06 -1.46
CA LYS A 191 -16.09 -11.78 -1.30
C LYS A 191 -16.95 -11.42 -2.51
N THR A 192 -16.46 -11.70 -3.69
CA THR A 192 -17.13 -11.29 -4.94
C THR A 192 -18.03 -12.37 -5.54
N GLY A 193 -17.79 -13.63 -5.23
CA GLY A 193 -18.45 -14.78 -5.88
C GLY A 193 -18.03 -14.96 -7.35
N LEU A 194 -16.97 -14.26 -7.82
CA LEU A 194 -16.47 -14.40 -9.19
C LEU A 194 -15.59 -15.64 -9.32
N SER A 195 -15.74 -16.36 -10.43
CA SER A 195 -14.81 -17.41 -10.83
C SER A 195 -13.64 -16.83 -11.63
N GLU A 196 -12.57 -17.62 -11.79
CA GLU A 196 -11.41 -17.24 -12.60
C GLU A 196 -11.76 -16.84 -14.03
N ALA A 197 -12.78 -17.47 -14.63
CA ALA A 197 -13.24 -17.15 -15.97
C ALA A 197 -14.06 -15.85 -16.09
N GLN A 198 -14.40 -15.21 -14.97
CA GLN A 198 -15.19 -13.98 -14.89
C GLN A 198 -14.36 -12.75 -14.48
N VAL A 199 -13.10 -12.95 -14.19
CA VAL A 199 -12.08 -11.93 -13.91
C VAL A 199 -11.08 -11.90 -15.06
#